data_a3224ca50b3d16e2bc1ea27d1a8dabd5
#
_entry.id   a3224ca50b3d16e2bc1ea27d1a8dabd5
#
_cell.length_a   1.000
_cell.length_b   1.000
_cell.length_c   1.000
_cell.angle_alpha   90.00
_cell.angle_beta   90.00
_cell.angle_gamma   90.00
#
_symmetry.space_group_name_H-M   'P 1'
#
loop_
_entity.id
_entity.type
_entity.pdbx_description
1 polymer ?
#
loop_
_entity_poly.entity_id
_entity_poly.type
_entity_poly.pdbx_seq_one_letter_code
_entity_poly.pdbx_strand_id
1 'polypeptide(L)' 'MYVRKTVDTWVLEGNYGCGWEYILTEYTRKEGLERLREYRENEPQYPVRLIKKRERKENVA' A
#
# COMPACT_ATOMS: atom_id res chain seq x y z
N MET A 1 -10.21 -1.71 27.37
CA MET A 1 -10.23 -1.77 25.90
C MET A 1 -8.82 -1.97 25.38
N TYR A 2 -8.66 -2.95 24.51
CA TYR A 2 -7.34 -3.22 23.97
C TYR A 2 -7.00 -2.23 22.85
N VAL A 3 -5.84 -1.60 22.97
CA VAL A 3 -5.36 -0.66 21.95
C VAL A 3 -4.19 -1.31 21.21
N ARG A 4 -4.34 -1.48 19.91
CA ARG A 4 -3.28 -2.06 19.10
C ARG A 4 -2.12 -1.07 18.97
N LYS A 5 -0.92 -1.59 19.19
CA LYS A 5 0.29 -0.77 19.06
C LYS A 5 0.82 -0.72 17.63
N THR A 6 0.26 -1.53 16.74
CA THR A 6 0.67 -1.56 15.35
C THR A 6 -0.54 -1.40 14.45
N VAL A 7 -0.30 -0.86 13.29
CA VAL A 7 -1.32 -0.73 12.27
C VAL A 7 -0.80 -1.33 10.98
N ASP A 8 -1.65 -2.11 10.32
CA ASP A 8 -1.29 -2.69 9.04
C ASP A 8 -1.69 -1.73 7.93
N THR A 9 -0.78 -1.53 6.99
CA THR A 9 -1.04 -0.69 5.83
C THR A 9 -0.71 -1.45 4.57
N TRP A 10 -1.32 -1.05 3.47
CA TRP A 10 -1.09 -1.65 2.16
C TRP A 10 -0.56 -0.57 1.25
N VAL A 11 0.70 -0.73 0.85
CA VAL A 11 1.40 0.26 0.04
C VAL A 11 1.41 -0.21 -1.40
N LEU A 12 0.93 0.65 -2.29
CA LEU A 12 0.96 0.39 -3.71
C LEU A 12 2.22 1.00 -4.30
N GLU A 13 2.98 0.18 -5.02
CA GLU A 13 4.20 0.62 -5.69
C GLU A 13 4.13 0.27 -7.16
N GLY A 14 4.70 1.12 -7.99
CA GLY A 14 4.77 0.90 -9.41
C GLY A 14 6.20 1.03 -9.93
N ASN A 15 6.52 0.26 -10.94
CA ASN A 15 7.83 0.32 -11.58
C ASN A 15 7.69 0.99 -12.95
N TYR A 16 8.18 2.20 -13.05
CA TYR A 16 8.09 2.99 -14.27
C TYR A 16 9.42 3.01 -15.06
N GLY A 17 10.29 2.05 -14.75
CA GLY A 17 11.55 1.91 -15.45
C GLY A 17 12.79 2.20 -14.62
N CYS A 18 12.65 2.86 -13.50
CA CYS A 18 13.76 3.22 -12.62
C CYS A 18 13.70 2.55 -11.26
N GLY A 19 12.98 1.45 -11.16
CA GLY A 19 12.79 0.75 -9.89
C GLY A 19 11.40 1.00 -9.33
N TRP A 20 11.15 0.43 -8.16
CA TRP A 20 9.84 0.53 -7.53
C TRP A 20 9.66 1.88 -6.85
N GLU A 21 8.60 2.57 -7.20
CA GLU A 21 8.29 3.87 -6.63
C GLU A 21 6.98 3.80 -5.85
N TYR A 22 6.93 4.54 -4.77
CA TYR A 22 5.73 4.64 -3.95
C TYR A 22 4.63 5.38 -4.71
N ILE A 23 3.42 4.84 -4.67
CA ILE A 23 2.26 5.50 -5.27
C ILE A 23 1.32 6.02 -4.19
N LEU A 24 0.79 5.10 -3.38
CA LEU A 24 -0.16 5.47 -2.34
C LEU A 24 -0.18 4.42 -1.24
N THR A 25 -0.80 4.77 -0.13
CA THR A 25 -1.01 3.87 1.00
C THR A 25 -2.50 3.79 1.29
N GLU A 26 -2.99 2.57 1.46
CA GLU A 26 -4.35 2.34 1.92
C GLU A 26 -4.32 1.66 3.27
N TYR A 27 -5.36 1.85 4.04
CA TYR A 27 -5.42 1.34 5.41
C TYR A 27 -6.26 0.10 5.57
N THR A 28 -6.87 -0.37 4.50
CA THR A 28 -7.59 -1.64 4.49
C THR A 28 -7.13 -2.47 3.31
N ARG A 29 -7.18 -3.80 3.49
CA ARG A 29 -6.81 -4.71 2.42
C ARG A 29 -7.72 -4.55 1.20
N LYS A 30 -9.00 -4.36 1.46
CA LYS A 30 -9.98 -4.20 0.38
C LYS A 30 -9.65 -3.02 -0.50
N GLU A 31 -9.38 -1.88 0.11
CA GLU A 31 -9.03 -0.67 -0.63
C GLU A 31 -7.71 -0.84 -1.37
N GLY A 32 -6.74 -1.48 -0.74
CA GLY A 32 -5.45 -1.75 -1.37
C GLY A 32 -5.59 -2.59 -2.63
N LEU A 33 -6.41 -3.64 -2.57
CA LEU A 33 -6.64 -4.50 -3.72
C LEU A 33 -7.40 -3.79 -4.82
N GLU A 34 -8.33 -2.93 -4.46
CA GLU A 34 -9.06 -2.13 -5.44
C GLU A 34 -8.14 -1.17 -6.18
N ARG A 35 -7.23 -0.52 -5.47
CA ARG A 35 -6.26 0.37 -6.10
C ARG A 35 -5.30 -0.37 -7.00
N LEU A 36 -4.84 -1.54 -6.55
CA LEU A 36 -3.96 -2.38 -7.36
C LEU A 36 -4.64 -2.74 -8.69
N ARG A 37 -5.90 -3.12 -8.62
CA ARG A 37 -6.68 -3.48 -9.79
C ARG A 37 -6.84 -2.30 -10.74
N GLU A 38 -7.16 -1.12 -10.20
CA GLU A 38 -7.33 0.09 -11.00
C GLU A 38 -6.07 0.44 -11.75
N TYR A 39 -4.92 0.38 -11.09
CA TYR A 39 -3.65 0.71 -11.73
C TYR A 39 -3.28 -0.30 -12.80
N ARG A 40 -3.57 -1.57 -12.58
CA ARG A 40 -3.32 -2.59 -13.58
C ARG A 40 -4.17 -2.41 -14.82
N GLU A 41 -5.40 -1.96 -14.65
CA GLU A 41 -6.30 -1.72 -15.76
C GLU A 41 -5.95 -0.45 -16.51
N ASN A 42 -5.56 0.59 -15.80
CA ASN A 42 -5.27 1.88 -16.41
C ASN A 42 -3.89 1.94 -17.05
N GLU A 43 -2.91 1.27 -16.47
CA GLU A 43 -1.54 1.30 -16.96
C GLU A 43 -0.94 -0.11 -17.02
N PRO A 44 -1.45 -0.96 -17.93
CA PRO A 44 -0.97 -2.34 -18.01
C PRO A 44 0.48 -2.49 -18.43
N GLN A 45 1.05 -1.45 -19.03
CA GLN A 45 2.44 -1.48 -19.45
C GLN A 45 3.43 -1.35 -18.28
N TYR A 46 2.97 -0.89 -17.14
CA TYR A 46 3.82 -0.73 -15.96
C TYR A 46 3.42 -1.72 -14.88
N PRO A 47 4.37 -2.50 -14.36
CA PRO A 47 4.06 -3.42 -13.28
C PRO A 47 3.78 -2.66 -11.98
N VAL A 48 2.78 -3.12 -11.25
CA VAL A 48 2.44 -2.58 -9.95
C VAL A 48 2.37 -3.72 -8.95
N ARG A 49 2.62 -3.40 -7.69
CA ARG A 49 2.54 -4.41 -6.64
C ARG A 49 1.96 -3.81 -5.36
N LEU A 50 1.35 -4.66 -4.56
CA LEU A 50 0.80 -4.27 -3.27
C LEU A 50 1.62 -4.94 -2.18
N ILE A 51 2.15 -4.15 -1.27
CA ILE A 51 2.97 -4.64 -0.17
C ILE A 51 2.26 -4.35 1.13
N LYS A 52 2.11 -5.38 1.95
CA LYS A 52 1.58 -5.21 3.29
C LYS A 52 2.71 -4.80 4.20
N LYS A 53 2.53 -3.68 4.88
CA LYS A 53 3.48 -3.20 5.87
C LYS A 53 2.80 -3.08 7.22
N ARG A 54 3.55 -3.42 8.25
CA ARG A 54 3.08 -3.24 9.61
C ARG A 54 3.86 -2.09 10.21
N GLU A 55 3.16 -1.01 10.50
CA GLU A 55 3.78 0.15 11.08
C GLU A 55 3.50 0.22 12.56
N ARG A 56 4.49 0.65 13.31
CA ARG A 56 4.32 0.86 14.72
C ARG A 56 3.51 2.12 14.92
N LYS A 57 2.40 1.98 15.59
CA LYS A 57 1.60 3.13 15.95
C LYS A 57 2.28 3.83 17.11
N GLU A 58 3.06 4.83 16.80
CA GLU A 58 3.76 5.57 17.82
C GLU A 58 2.79 6.37 18.64
N ASN A 59 2.79 6.05 19.90
CA ASN A 59 2.02 6.81 20.84
C ASN A 59 2.93 7.91 21.34
N VAL A 60 2.98 8.98 20.62
CA VAL A 60 3.78 10.11 21.05
C VAL A 60 3.03 10.82 22.13
N ALA A 61 3.39 10.49 23.31
CA ALA A 61 2.82 11.18 24.44
C ALA A 61 3.47 12.55 24.59
#